data_ffb6b1423ddd1ae6f2a8971087ec6f66
#
_entry.id   ffb6b1423ddd1ae6f2a8971087ec6f66
#
_cell.length_a   1.000
_cell.length_b   1.000
_cell.length_c   1.000
_cell.angle_alpha   90.00
_cell.angle_beta   90.00
_cell.angle_gamma   90.00
#
_symmetry.space_group_name_H-M   'P 1'
#
loop_
_entity.id
_entity.type
_entity.pdbx_description
1 polymer ?
#
loop_
_entity_poly.entity_id
_entity_poly.type
_entity_poly.pdbx_seq_one_letter_code
_entity_poly.pdbx_strand_id
1 'polypeptide(L)'
;MNRLSSALEAMKPHYEVIVVGSGYGGAIAASRMARAQRDVCVLERGREFMAGDYPATPVEGLTQVQYNTGLAQVGSPLALLEVHVNPDVNVVVGCGLGGTSLINANVALEPDPRLWDDPRWPAALRADQSGRERGYTLARQMLQPSPVPDDFPPLPKLKALELSAQKLGMEDRFYRPPVTVTFKDGKNAAGVEQQRCIGCGDCNSGCNHGAKNSTHMNYLPDAVAHGAQIFTGVAVHSVLRDEAQQKWRVRYQPVGLGRELYGAPEMSVTADIVILGAGTLGSTSILLRSREAGLAVSGELGRHFTANGDVLAFAFNTDHDINGVGWG
;
A
#
# COMPACT_ATOMS: atom_id res chain seq x y z
N MET A 1 0.21 5.74 18.94
CA MET A 1 1.48 5.40 18.29
C MET A 1 2.27 6.67 18.02
N ASN A 2 3.59 6.68 18.18
CA ASN A 2 4.43 7.81 17.76
C ASN A 2 4.64 7.77 16.25
N ARG A 3 5.00 8.92 15.64
CA ARG A 3 5.39 8.95 14.22
C ARG A 3 6.61 8.08 13.97
N LEU A 4 6.60 7.39 12.84
CA LEU A 4 7.67 6.51 12.40
C LEU A 4 8.70 7.24 11.52
N SER A 5 8.26 8.34 10.87
CA SER A 5 9.11 9.11 9.98
C SER A 5 10.13 9.96 10.76
N SER A 6 11.35 9.98 10.25
CA SER A 6 12.45 10.84 10.70
C SER A 6 12.47 12.16 9.94
N ALA A 7 13.08 13.19 10.53
CA ALA A 7 13.36 14.44 9.82
C ALA A 7 14.34 14.22 8.67
N LEU A 8 14.15 14.92 7.56
CA LEU A 8 14.93 14.72 6.33
C LEU A 8 16.44 14.99 6.53
N GLU A 9 16.77 15.90 7.44
CA GLU A 9 18.14 16.26 7.81
C GLU A 9 18.92 15.10 8.45
N ALA A 10 18.21 14.10 8.99
CA ALA A 10 18.81 12.90 9.58
C ALA A 10 19.18 11.84 8.52
N MET A 11 18.89 12.08 7.24
CA MET A 11 19.24 11.16 6.16
C MET A 11 20.74 11.08 5.98
N LYS A 12 21.27 9.86 6.07
CA LYS A 12 22.70 9.60 5.81
C LYS A 12 23.00 9.72 4.31
N PRO A 13 24.25 9.98 3.93
CA PRO A 13 24.64 10.01 2.52
C PRO A 13 24.67 8.62 1.86
N HIS A 14 24.64 7.56 2.66
CA HIS A 14 24.71 6.16 2.23
C HIS A 14 23.99 5.23 3.19
N TYR A 15 23.35 4.18 2.65
CA TYR A 15 22.74 3.06 3.37
C TYR A 15 23.12 1.73 2.70
N GLU A 16 23.12 0.62 3.44
CA GLU A 16 23.26 -0.71 2.82
C GLU A 16 22.06 -1.00 1.92
N VAL A 17 20.83 -0.66 2.37
CA VAL A 17 19.60 -0.93 1.64
C VAL A 17 18.73 0.32 1.61
N ILE A 18 18.33 0.73 0.41
CA ILE A 18 17.26 1.73 0.23
C ILE A 18 16.02 1.04 -0.34
N VAL A 19 14.90 1.20 0.35
CA VAL A 19 13.57 0.75 -0.08
C VAL A 19 12.78 1.95 -0.55
N VAL A 20 12.33 1.94 -1.80
CA VAL A 20 11.54 3.02 -2.41
C VAL A 20 10.07 2.63 -2.38
N GLY A 21 9.28 3.37 -1.61
CA GLY A 21 7.86 3.09 -1.36
C GLY A 21 7.63 2.22 -0.12
N SER A 22 6.54 2.48 0.57
CA SER A 22 6.19 1.90 1.87
C SER A 22 4.92 1.02 1.85
N GLY A 23 4.38 0.72 0.67
CA GLY A 23 3.29 -0.24 0.48
C GLY A 23 3.69 -1.67 0.91
N TYR A 24 2.85 -2.66 0.67
CA TYR A 24 3.09 -4.04 1.12
C TYR A 24 4.50 -4.56 0.75
N GLY A 25 4.89 -4.46 -0.52
CA GLY A 25 6.19 -4.96 -0.97
C GLY A 25 7.37 -4.26 -0.29
N GLY A 26 7.34 -2.92 -0.25
CA GLY A 26 8.38 -2.11 0.37
C GLY A 26 8.45 -2.31 1.88
N ALA A 27 7.33 -2.28 2.58
CA ALA A 27 7.28 -2.45 4.03
C ALA A 27 7.76 -3.84 4.48
N ILE A 28 7.36 -4.90 3.75
CA ILE A 28 7.85 -6.26 4.01
C ILE A 28 9.35 -6.33 3.80
N ALA A 29 9.87 -5.78 2.70
CA ALA A 29 11.30 -5.77 2.42
C ALA A 29 12.06 -5.01 3.51
N ALA A 30 11.60 -3.82 3.90
CA ALA A 30 12.22 -3.02 4.97
C ALA A 30 12.26 -3.79 6.30
N SER A 31 11.14 -4.38 6.72
CA SER A 31 11.06 -5.19 7.94
C SER A 31 12.06 -6.37 7.90
N ARG A 32 12.12 -7.11 6.78
CA ARG A 32 13.01 -8.27 6.68
C ARG A 32 14.48 -7.90 6.62
N MET A 33 14.85 -6.83 5.91
CA MET A 33 16.22 -6.34 5.85
C MET A 33 16.68 -5.77 7.19
N ALA A 34 15.83 -5.00 7.88
CA ALA A 34 16.13 -4.48 9.21
C ALA A 34 16.31 -5.62 10.25
N ARG A 35 15.44 -6.63 10.24
CA ARG A 35 15.58 -7.84 11.06
C ARG A 35 16.88 -8.61 10.75
N ALA A 36 17.36 -8.54 9.52
CA ALA A 36 18.67 -9.09 9.13
C ALA A 36 19.84 -8.15 9.49
N GLN A 37 19.61 -7.15 10.35
CA GLN A 37 20.60 -6.19 10.84
C GLN A 37 21.26 -5.36 9.73
N ARG A 38 20.55 -5.11 8.64
CA ARG A 38 21.00 -4.20 7.59
C ARG A 38 20.66 -2.76 7.94
N ASP A 39 21.53 -1.83 7.52
CA ASP A 39 21.25 -0.40 7.61
C ASP A 39 20.23 0.01 6.52
N VAL A 40 18.95 0.16 6.91
CA VAL A 40 17.82 0.32 6.00
C VAL A 40 17.28 1.74 6.02
N CYS A 41 17.09 2.30 4.82
CA CYS A 41 16.37 3.55 4.58
C CYS A 41 15.10 3.26 3.77
N VAL A 42 13.95 3.80 4.20
CA VAL A 42 12.70 3.77 3.44
C VAL A 42 12.39 5.19 2.96
N LEU A 43 12.18 5.36 1.65
CA LEU A 43 11.80 6.62 1.03
C LEU A 43 10.34 6.53 0.57
N GLU A 44 9.46 7.32 1.19
CA GLU A 44 8.03 7.40 0.86
C GLU A 44 7.68 8.79 0.34
N ARG A 45 6.97 8.84 -0.80
CA ARG A 45 6.54 10.11 -1.39
C ARG A 45 5.43 10.78 -0.58
N GLY A 46 4.48 10.00 -0.09
CA GLY A 46 3.36 10.48 0.69
C GLY A 46 3.75 10.91 2.12
N ARG A 47 2.82 11.55 2.80
CA ARG A 47 2.97 11.91 4.21
C ARG A 47 2.61 10.74 5.13
N GLU A 48 3.00 10.83 6.39
CA GLU A 48 2.55 9.93 7.43
C GLU A 48 1.21 10.39 7.99
N PHE A 49 0.17 9.57 7.80
CA PHE A 49 -1.16 9.76 8.38
C PHE A 49 -1.26 9.02 9.72
N MET A 50 -1.68 9.72 10.74
CA MET A 50 -1.99 9.12 12.04
C MET A 50 -3.49 8.89 12.17
N ALA A 51 -3.91 8.08 13.14
CA ALA A 51 -5.33 7.98 13.51
C ALA A 51 -5.86 9.37 13.89
N GLY A 52 -6.93 9.82 13.25
CA GLY A 52 -7.47 11.18 13.33
C GLY A 52 -7.10 12.10 12.17
N ASP A 53 -6.10 11.75 11.34
CA ASP A 53 -5.69 12.55 10.18
C ASP A 53 -6.45 12.17 8.88
N TYR A 54 -7.15 11.05 8.88
CA TYR A 54 -7.89 10.57 7.71
C TYR A 54 -9.22 11.28 7.54
N PRO A 55 -9.68 11.51 6.30
CA PRO A 55 -10.96 12.15 6.07
C PRO A 55 -12.11 11.29 6.61
N ALA A 56 -13.00 11.91 7.38
CA ALA A 56 -14.18 11.29 7.99
C ALA A 56 -15.50 11.76 7.37
N THR A 57 -15.42 12.74 6.45
CA THR A 57 -16.59 13.28 5.73
C THR A 57 -16.29 13.36 4.23
N PRO A 58 -17.32 13.36 3.37
CA PRO A 58 -17.15 13.54 1.92
C PRO A 58 -16.40 14.84 1.56
N VAL A 59 -16.65 15.93 2.30
CA VAL A 59 -15.97 17.22 2.06
C VAL A 59 -14.49 17.13 2.39
N GLU A 60 -14.12 16.53 3.50
CA GLU A 60 -12.73 16.26 3.84
C GLU A 60 -12.09 15.32 2.81
N GLY A 61 -12.84 14.30 2.36
CA GLY A 61 -12.40 13.37 1.31
C GLY A 61 -11.96 14.08 0.04
N LEU A 62 -12.70 15.09 -0.41
CA LEU A 62 -12.36 15.88 -1.59
C LEU A 62 -11.01 16.60 -1.47
N THR A 63 -10.60 17.00 -0.26
CA THR A 63 -9.29 17.63 -0.03
C THR A 63 -8.14 16.62 -0.05
N GLN A 64 -8.45 15.34 0.04
CA GLN A 64 -7.49 14.24 0.06
C GLN A 64 -7.43 13.48 -1.29
N VAL A 65 -7.88 14.11 -2.37
CA VAL A 65 -7.76 13.57 -3.73
C VAL A 65 -6.79 14.42 -4.54
N GLN A 66 -5.91 13.76 -5.26
CA GLN A 66 -5.09 14.34 -6.31
C GLN A 66 -5.33 13.62 -7.63
N TYR A 67 -5.42 14.38 -8.71
CA TYR A 67 -5.63 13.86 -10.06
C TYR A 67 -4.37 14.04 -10.90
N ASN A 68 -3.96 12.98 -11.58
CA ASN A 68 -2.86 13.00 -12.54
C ASN A 68 -3.41 12.59 -13.91
N THR A 69 -3.41 13.52 -14.86
CA THR A 69 -3.95 13.33 -16.22
C THR A 69 -2.85 13.08 -17.26
N GLY A 70 -1.59 13.00 -16.86
CA GLY A 70 -0.45 12.98 -17.77
C GLY A 70 -0.08 14.36 -18.35
N LEU A 71 -1.02 15.32 -18.39
CA LEU A 71 -0.79 16.71 -18.83
C LEU A 71 -0.71 17.68 -17.64
N ALA A 72 -1.43 17.39 -16.57
CA ALA A 72 -1.50 18.23 -15.37
C ALA A 72 -1.76 17.38 -14.13
N GLN A 73 -1.23 17.86 -13.02
CA GLN A 73 -1.56 17.37 -11.69
C GLN A 73 -2.41 18.43 -10.98
N VAL A 74 -3.54 17.98 -10.40
CA VAL A 74 -4.49 18.83 -9.68
C VAL A 74 -4.66 18.26 -8.27
N GLY A 75 -4.66 19.13 -7.28
CA GLY A 75 -4.72 18.76 -5.85
C GLY A 75 -3.33 18.74 -5.22
N SER A 76 -3.30 18.41 -3.93
CA SER A 76 -2.04 18.31 -3.20
C SER A 76 -1.27 17.06 -3.61
N PRO A 77 0.03 17.12 -3.92
CA PRO A 77 0.86 15.95 -4.24
C PRO A 77 1.02 15.00 -3.04
N LEU A 78 0.60 15.40 -1.84
CA LEU A 78 0.59 14.61 -0.61
C LEU A 78 -0.83 14.16 -0.19
N ALA A 79 -1.84 14.38 -1.04
CA ALA A 79 -3.19 13.90 -0.80
C ALA A 79 -3.24 12.37 -0.82
N LEU A 80 -4.07 11.77 0.05
CA LEU A 80 -4.14 10.34 0.30
C LEU A 80 -4.49 9.50 -0.94
N LEU A 81 -5.44 10.00 -1.75
CA LEU A 81 -5.97 9.29 -2.92
C LEU A 81 -5.37 9.90 -4.19
N GLU A 82 -4.50 9.18 -4.86
CA GLU A 82 -3.96 9.57 -6.16
C GLU A 82 -4.69 8.86 -7.28
N VAL A 83 -5.35 9.63 -8.12
CA VAL A 83 -6.13 9.14 -9.27
C VAL A 83 -5.35 9.41 -10.54
N HIS A 84 -4.91 8.38 -11.21
CA HIS A 84 -4.33 8.43 -12.54
C HIS A 84 -5.45 8.30 -13.58
N VAL A 85 -5.72 9.39 -14.29
CA VAL A 85 -6.77 9.44 -15.31
C VAL A 85 -6.17 9.15 -16.67
N ASN A 86 -6.66 8.09 -17.32
CA ASN A 86 -6.19 7.64 -18.61
C ASN A 86 -7.37 7.28 -19.51
N PRO A 87 -7.19 7.22 -20.85
CA PRO A 87 -8.26 6.90 -21.79
C PRO A 87 -8.87 5.51 -21.57
N ASP A 88 -8.06 4.49 -21.26
CA ASP A 88 -8.50 3.10 -21.21
C ASP A 88 -8.87 2.65 -19.80
N VAL A 89 -8.10 3.05 -18.78
CA VAL A 89 -8.32 2.64 -17.39
C VAL A 89 -7.83 3.71 -16.42
N ASN A 90 -8.67 4.05 -15.45
CA ASN A 90 -8.26 4.90 -14.34
C ASN A 90 -7.73 4.04 -13.20
N VAL A 91 -6.66 4.52 -12.55
CA VAL A 91 -6.02 3.80 -11.45
C VAL A 91 -6.01 4.69 -10.21
N VAL A 92 -6.47 4.14 -9.08
CA VAL A 92 -6.42 4.81 -7.78
C VAL A 92 -5.35 4.13 -6.92
N VAL A 93 -4.41 4.91 -6.41
CA VAL A 93 -3.38 4.43 -5.50
C VAL A 93 -3.35 5.25 -4.21
N GLY A 94 -2.97 4.62 -3.11
CA GLY A 94 -2.77 5.30 -1.83
C GLY A 94 -1.43 6.03 -1.79
N CYS A 95 -1.45 7.31 -1.47
CA CYS A 95 -0.27 8.14 -1.27
C CYS A 95 -0.14 8.46 0.23
N GLY A 96 0.80 7.81 0.89
CA GLY A 96 1.05 7.96 2.32
C GLY A 96 1.95 6.85 2.84
N LEU A 97 2.48 7.02 4.05
CA LEU A 97 3.30 5.99 4.71
C LEU A 97 2.45 4.74 4.97
N GLY A 98 2.64 3.72 4.15
CA GLY A 98 1.82 2.52 4.07
C GLY A 98 1.23 2.25 2.69
N GLY A 99 1.31 3.21 1.76
CA GLY A 99 0.83 3.07 0.39
C GLY A 99 -0.65 2.70 0.32
N THR A 100 -1.04 1.89 -0.67
CA THR A 100 -2.43 1.48 -0.87
C THR A 100 -3.00 0.61 0.27
N SER A 101 -2.15 0.08 1.19
CA SER A 101 -2.65 -0.58 2.40
C SER A 101 -3.49 0.35 3.29
N LEU A 102 -3.33 1.66 3.14
CA LEU A 102 -4.11 2.67 3.87
C LEU A 102 -5.56 2.74 3.41
N ILE A 103 -5.81 2.49 2.10
CA ILE A 103 -7.11 2.73 1.43
C ILE A 103 -7.77 1.48 0.85
N ASN A 104 -7.19 0.29 0.97
CA ASN A 104 -7.81 -0.93 0.47
C ASN A 104 -9.03 -1.35 1.33
N ALA A 105 -9.87 -2.23 0.78
CA ALA A 105 -11.07 -2.74 1.47
C ALA A 105 -10.78 -3.83 2.52
N ASN A 106 -9.53 -4.04 2.90
CA ASN A 106 -9.06 -5.00 3.93
C ASN A 106 -9.25 -6.49 3.60
N VAL A 107 -9.89 -6.85 2.52
CA VAL A 107 -10.11 -8.25 2.16
C VAL A 107 -8.77 -8.96 1.95
N ALA A 108 -8.59 -10.10 2.62
CA ALA A 108 -7.34 -10.86 2.63
C ALA A 108 -7.59 -12.30 2.15
N LEU A 109 -8.10 -12.44 0.95
CA LEU A 109 -8.25 -13.73 0.28
C LEU A 109 -6.92 -14.18 -0.31
N GLU A 110 -6.61 -15.45 -0.13
CA GLU A 110 -5.52 -16.07 -0.86
C GLU A 110 -6.00 -16.42 -2.28
N PRO A 111 -5.11 -16.38 -3.27
CA PRO A 111 -5.48 -16.74 -4.63
C PRO A 111 -5.87 -18.22 -4.72
N ASP A 112 -6.81 -18.52 -5.64
CA ASP A 112 -7.20 -19.89 -5.94
C ASP A 112 -5.95 -20.71 -6.31
N PRO A 113 -5.75 -21.92 -5.74
CA PRO A 113 -4.58 -22.77 -6.05
C PRO A 113 -4.37 -23.04 -7.54
N ARG A 114 -5.46 -23.09 -8.34
CA ARG A 114 -5.40 -23.26 -9.81
C ARG A 114 -4.62 -22.17 -10.53
N LEU A 115 -4.43 -20.99 -9.88
CA LEU A 115 -3.59 -19.93 -10.42
C LEU A 115 -2.17 -20.43 -10.73
N TRP A 116 -1.65 -21.32 -9.91
CA TRP A 116 -0.29 -21.83 -10.03
C TRP A 116 -0.13 -22.91 -11.10
N ASP A 117 -1.23 -23.40 -11.67
CA ASP A 117 -1.21 -24.31 -12.82
C ASP A 117 -1.00 -23.57 -14.14
N ASP A 118 -1.21 -22.24 -14.16
CA ASP A 118 -1.05 -21.43 -15.36
C ASP A 118 0.41 -21.33 -15.79
N PRO A 119 0.76 -21.80 -17.02
CA PRO A 119 2.14 -21.83 -17.52
C PRO A 119 2.76 -20.43 -17.73
N ARG A 120 1.96 -19.37 -17.72
CA ARG A 120 2.45 -17.97 -17.79
C ARG A 120 3.24 -17.57 -16.53
N TRP A 121 3.01 -18.24 -15.41
CA TRP A 121 3.83 -18.03 -14.21
C TRP A 121 5.21 -18.69 -14.37
N PRO A 122 6.30 -18.05 -13.91
CA PRO A 122 7.63 -18.64 -13.92
C PRO A 122 7.65 -20.04 -13.30
N ALA A 123 8.31 -20.99 -13.97
CA ALA A 123 8.36 -22.38 -13.52
C ALA A 123 8.88 -22.52 -12.08
N ALA A 124 9.88 -21.70 -11.69
CA ALA A 124 10.42 -21.68 -10.33
C ALA A 124 9.36 -21.33 -9.28
N LEU A 125 8.48 -20.34 -9.55
CA LEU A 125 7.40 -19.98 -8.63
C LEU A 125 6.32 -21.06 -8.58
N ARG A 126 5.99 -21.69 -9.70
CA ARG A 126 5.01 -22.77 -9.74
C ARG A 126 5.48 -24.00 -8.96
N ALA A 127 6.76 -24.32 -9.05
CA ALA A 127 7.36 -25.45 -8.35
C ALA A 127 7.56 -25.22 -6.84
N ASP A 128 7.73 -23.98 -6.37
CA ASP A 128 8.02 -23.66 -4.97
C ASP A 128 6.73 -23.53 -4.14
N GLN A 129 5.98 -24.61 -3.97
CA GLN A 129 4.79 -24.62 -3.13
C GLN A 129 5.12 -24.30 -1.68
N SER A 130 6.18 -24.88 -1.14
CA SER A 130 6.57 -24.69 0.28
C SER A 130 6.96 -23.22 0.58
N GLY A 131 7.64 -22.55 -0.35
CA GLY A 131 7.97 -21.14 -0.22
C GLY A 131 6.74 -20.25 -0.25
N ARG A 132 5.77 -20.55 -1.13
CA ARG A 132 4.48 -19.83 -1.17
C ARG A 132 3.69 -19.99 0.12
N GLU A 133 3.52 -21.23 0.60
CA GLU A 133 2.81 -21.53 1.86
C GLU A 133 3.47 -20.83 3.06
N ARG A 134 4.80 -20.84 3.12
CA ARG A 134 5.55 -20.10 4.13
C ARG A 134 5.30 -18.59 4.00
N GLY A 135 5.26 -18.05 2.78
CA GLY A 135 4.96 -16.65 2.51
C GLY A 135 3.58 -16.25 3.04
N TYR A 136 2.54 -17.02 2.73
CA TYR A 136 1.18 -16.79 3.24
C TYR A 136 1.10 -16.91 4.76
N THR A 137 1.80 -17.89 5.35
CA THR A 137 1.85 -18.04 6.81
C THR A 137 2.44 -16.82 7.49
N LEU A 138 3.57 -16.30 6.99
CA LEU A 138 4.21 -15.09 7.51
C LEU A 138 3.32 -13.85 7.32
N ALA A 139 2.61 -13.76 6.20
CA ALA A 139 1.66 -12.68 5.95
C ALA A 139 0.48 -12.74 6.93
N ARG A 140 -0.13 -13.93 7.13
CA ARG A 140 -1.21 -14.12 8.11
C ARG A 140 -0.77 -13.77 9.54
N GLN A 141 0.44 -14.15 9.94
CA GLN A 141 0.98 -13.81 11.26
C GLN A 141 1.05 -12.29 11.49
N MET A 142 1.46 -11.54 10.49
CA MET A 142 1.63 -10.09 10.61
C MET A 142 0.34 -9.31 10.37
N LEU A 143 -0.47 -9.70 9.39
CA LEU A 143 -1.71 -9.01 9.02
C LEU A 143 -2.91 -9.46 9.85
N GLN A 144 -2.85 -10.63 10.49
CA GLN A 144 -3.88 -11.19 11.36
C GLN A 144 -5.30 -11.14 10.76
N PRO A 145 -5.51 -11.61 9.51
CA PRO A 145 -6.82 -11.56 8.90
C PRO A 145 -7.81 -12.49 9.64
N SER A 146 -9.03 -12.01 9.84
CA SER A 146 -10.12 -12.78 10.42
C SER A 146 -11.46 -12.38 9.81
N PRO A 147 -12.44 -13.26 9.70
CA PRO A 147 -13.79 -12.87 9.34
C PRO A 147 -14.40 -11.94 10.39
N VAL A 148 -15.37 -11.13 9.98
CA VAL A 148 -16.18 -10.34 10.93
C VAL A 148 -16.85 -11.31 11.91
N PRO A 149 -16.71 -11.13 13.24
CA PRO A 149 -17.30 -12.02 14.25
C PRO A 149 -18.83 -12.07 14.18
N ASP A 150 -19.42 -13.17 14.62
CA ASP A 150 -20.88 -13.34 14.60
C ASP A 150 -21.60 -12.41 15.59
N ASP A 151 -20.94 -12.07 16.68
CA ASP A 151 -21.40 -11.14 17.71
C ASP A 151 -21.12 -9.66 17.39
N PHE A 152 -20.55 -9.35 16.21
CA PHE A 152 -20.35 -7.99 15.76
C PHE A 152 -21.71 -7.32 15.44
N PRO A 153 -21.86 -6.02 15.70
CA PRO A 153 -23.09 -5.31 15.36
C PRO A 153 -23.54 -5.57 13.93
N PRO A 154 -24.86 -5.66 13.67
CA PRO A 154 -25.39 -5.97 12.34
C PRO A 154 -24.85 -5.03 11.26
N LEU A 155 -24.40 -5.59 10.16
CA LEU A 155 -23.95 -4.88 8.97
C LEU A 155 -25.05 -4.97 7.89
N PRO A 156 -25.83 -3.91 7.64
CA PRO A 156 -26.99 -3.95 6.74
C PRO A 156 -26.64 -4.42 5.32
N LYS A 157 -25.50 -3.97 4.76
CA LYS A 157 -25.05 -4.41 3.43
C LYS A 157 -24.73 -5.92 3.40
N LEU A 158 -24.06 -6.43 4.42
CA LEU A 158 -23.74 -7.85 4.54
C LEU A 158 -25.04 -8.69 4.62
N LYS A 159 -26.03 -8.23 5.41
CA LYS A 159 -27.32 -8.89 5.52
C LYS A 159 -28.09 -8.87 4.21
N ALA A 160 -28.08 -7.76 3.47
CA ALA A 160 -28.71 -7.68 2.16
C ALA A 160 -28.06 -8.64 1.15
N LEU A 161 -26.74 -8.79 1.17
CA LEU A 161 -26.02 -9.76 0.33
C LEU A 161 -26.37 -11.20 0.70
N GLU A 162 -26.43 -11.53 1.98
CA GLU A 162 -26.86 -12.85 2.48
C GLU A 162 -28.28 -13.20 2.00
N LEU A 163 -29.24 -12.27 2.16
CA LEU A 163 -30.61 -12.45 1.68
C LEU A 163 -30.67 -12.63 0.16
N SER A 164 -29.82 -11.93 -0.58
CA SER A 164 -29.73 -12.08 -2.02
C SER A 164 -29.24 -13.46 -2.42
N ALA A 165 -28.21 -13.98 -1.73
CA ALA A 165 -27.71 -15.34 -1.93
C ALA A 165 -28.80 -16.38 -1.64
N GLN A 166 -29.54 -16.23 -0.55
CA GLN A 166 -30.68 -17.09 -0.20
C GLN A 166 -31.75 -17.11 -1.29
N LYS A 167 -32.18 -15.92 -1.75
CA LYS A 167 -33.18 -15.81 -2.82
C LYS A 167 -32.74 -16.42 -4.15
N LEU A 168 -31.44 -16.50 -4.39
CA LEU A 168 -30.86 -17.12 -5.60
C LEU A 168 -30.54 -18.60 -5.42
N GLY A 169 -30.78 -19.21 -4.25
CA GLY A 169 -30.40 -20.59 -3.95
C GLY A 169 -28.88 -20.80 -3.94
N MET A 170 -28.14 -19.79 -3.48
CA MET A 170 -26.67 -19.78 -3.46
C MET A 170 -26.12 -19.58 -2.05
N GLU A 171 -26.84 -20.01 -1.03
CA GLU A 171 -26.48 -19.87 0.39
C GLU A 171 -25.13 -20.54 0.70
N ASP A 172 -24.83 -21.65 0.05
CA ASP A 172 -23.59 -22.41 0.17
C ASP A 172 -22.37 -21.64 -0.37
N ARG A 173 -22.58 -20.60 -1.15
CA ARG A 173 -21.53 -19.71 -1.69
C ARG A 173 -21.36 -18.42 -0.92
N PHE A 174 -22.26 -18.14 0.01
CA PHE A 174 -22.14 -16.97 0.88
C PHE A 174 -21.18 -17.27 2.03
N TYR A 175 -20.20 -16.41 2.23
CA TYR A 175 -19.29 -16.46 3.37
C TYR A 175 -18.80 -15.06 3.73
N ARG A 176 -18.31 -14.90 4.95
CA ARG A 176 -17.61 -13.68 5.39
C ARG A 176 -16.13 -13.83 5.07
N PRO A 177 -15.59 -13.06 4.12
CA PRO A 177 -14.17 -13.15 3.82
C PRO A 177 -13.32 -12.67 5.01
N PRO A 178 -12.10 -13.19 5.18
CA PRO A 178 -11.18 -12.66 6.16
C PRO A 178 -10.79 -11.22 5.80
N VAL A 179 -10.79 -10.33 6.80
CA VAL A 179 -10.41 -8.93 6.67
C VAL A 179 -9.25 -8.60 7.61
N THR A 180 -8.35 -7.71 7.19
CA THR A 180 -7.19 -7.27 7.98
C THR A 180 -7.56 -6.13 8.94
N VAL A 181 -8.53 -6.40 9.82
CA VAL A 181 -9.02 -5.47 10.84
C VAL A 181 -9.08 -6.20 12.17
N THR A 182 -8.64 -5.55 13.25
CA THR A 182 -8.80 -6.15 14.59
C THR A 182 -10.20 -5.90 15.15
N PHE A 183 -10.77 -6.93 15.77
CA PHE A 183 -12.04 -6.85 16.50
C PHE A 183 -11.82 -6.89 18.03
N LYS A 184 -10.58 -6.76 18.47
CA LYS A 184 -10.21 -6.76 19.91
C LYS A 184 -9.22 -5.62 20.16
N ASP A 185 -9.32 -5.01 21.36
CA ASP A 185 -8.31 -4.07 21.83
C ASP A 185 -7.04 -4.84 22.24
N GLY A 186 -5.87 -4.23 22.01
CA GLY A 186 -4.60 -4.81 22.43
C GLY A 186 -3.47 -4.63 21.42
N LYS A 187 -2.36 -5.31 21.65
CA LYS A 187 -1.19 -5.24 20.80
C LYS A 187 -1.30 -6.22 19.62
N ASN A 188 -0.95 -5.72 18.44
CA ASN A 188 -0.83 -6.55 17.26
C ASN A 188 0.53 -7.31 17.21
N ALA A 189 0.79 -8.03 16.12
CA ALA A 189 2.02 -8.83 15.95
C ALA A 189 3.31 -8.00 15.95
N ALA A 190 3.24 -6.70 15.70
CA ALA A 190 4.37 -5.77 15.75
C ALA A 190 4.47 -5.03 17.10
N GLY A 191 3.65 -5.39 18.09
CA GLY A 191 3.61 -4.76 19.41
C GLY A 191 2.92 -3.39 19.44
N VAL A 192 2.25 -2.98 18.37
CA VAL A 192 1.52 -1.71 18.29
C VAL A 192 0.14 -1.87 18.93
N GLU A 193 -0.20 -0.94 19.84
CA GLU A 193 -1.54 -0.88 20.43
C GLU A 193 -2.59 -0.53 19.38
N GLN A 194 -3.65 -1.31 19.33
CA GLN A 194 -4.79 -1.13 18.44
C GLN A 194 -6.10 -1.11 19.22
N GLN A 195 -7.04 -0.33 18.74
CA GLN A 195 -8.42 -0.36 19.19
C GLN A 195 -9.25 -1.24 18.24
N ARG A 196 -10.26 -1.93 18.80
CA ARG A 196 -11.18 -2.74 18.01
C ARG A 196 -11.94 -1.92 16.97
N CYS A 197 -12.29 -2.54 15.87
CA CYS A 197 -13.13 -1.96 14.83
C CYS A 197 -14.52 -1.61 15.40
N ILE A 198 -15.01 -0.42 15.05
CA ILE A 198 -16.34 0.08 15.43
C ILE A 198 -17.37 -0.04 14.30
N GLY A 199 -16.98 -0.55 13.12
CA GLY A 199 -17.88 -0.71 11.97
C GLY A 199 -18.23 0.61 11.25
N CYS A 200 -17.37 1.64 11.29
CA CYS A 200 -17.64 2.93 10.65
C CYS A 200 -17.71 2.87 9.10
N GLY A 201 -17.09 1.85 8.48
CA GLY A 201 -17.10 1.69 7.02
C GLY A 201 -16.06 2.54 6.26
N ASP A 202 -15.25 3.36 6.91
CA ASP A 202 -14.34 4.32 6.27
C ASP A 202 -13.01 3.71 5.77
N CYS A 203 -12.94 2.38 5.65
CA CYS A 203 -11.68 1.68 5.36
C CYS A 203 -10.99 2.14 4.07
N ASN A 204 -11.74 2.57 3.07
CA ASN A 204 -11.20 3.01 1.78
C ASN A 204 -10.65 4.45 1.80
N SER A 205 -10.86 5.18 2.88
CA SER A 205 -10.30 6.51 3.12
C SER A 205 -9.36 6.56 4.31
N GLY A 206 -8.99 5.39 4.86
CA GLY A 206 -8.11 5.25 6.02
C GLY A 206 -8.84 4.84 7.28
N CYS A 207 -8.12 4.69 8.40
CA CYS A 207 -8.70 4.23 9.65
C CYS A 207 -8.34 5.15 10.81
N ASN A 208 -9.30 5.97 11.25
CA ASN A 208 -9.14 6.89 12.38
C ASN A 208 -9.16 6.20 13.76
N HIS A 209 -9.48 4.89 13.80
CA HIS A 209 -9.57 4.11 15.04
C HIS A 209 -8.37 3.20 15.28
N GLY A 210 -7.42 3.13 14.35
CA GLY A 210 -6.25 2.26 14.48
C GLY A 210 -6.56 0.76 14.42
N ALA A 211 -7.77 0.38 14.00
CA ALA A 211 -8.19 -1.02 13.90
C ALA A 211 -7.65 -1.74 12.67
N LYS A 212 -7.33 -1.01 11.61
CA LYS A 212 -6.89 -1.55 10.32
C LYS A 212 -5.43 -1.97 10.38
N ASN A 213 -5.13 -3.20 10.00
CA ASN A 213 -3.77 -3.76 9.91
C ASN A 213 -3.08 -3.36 8.61
N SER A 214 -2.97 -2.04 8.35
CA SER A 214 -2.14 -1.50 7.28
C SER A 214 -0.65 -1.74 7.55
N THR A 215 0.20 -1.59 6.55
CA THR A 215 1.66 -1.70 6.75
C THR A 215 2.21 -0.66 7.72
N HIS A 216 1.53 0.48 7.86
CA HIS A 216 1.83 1.52 8.87
C HIS A 216 1.60 1.01 10.31
N MET A 217 0.73 0.03 10.51
CA MET A 217 0.42 -0.52 11.84
C MET A 217 1.23 -1.78 12.18
N ASN A 218 1.97 -2.36 11.23
CA ASN A 218 2.67 -3.62 11.46
C ASN A 218 4.11 -3.66 10.91
N TYR A 219 4.33 -3.85 9.61
CA TYR A 219 5.66 -4.03 9.03
C TYR A 219 6.58 -2.80 9.19
N LEU A 220 6.04 -1.59 9.08
CA LEU A 220 6.86 -0.37 9.23
C LEU A 220 7.28 -0.11 10.67
N PRO A 221 6.40 -0.22 11.69
CA PRO A 221 6.83 -0.21 13.10
C PRO A 221 7.86 -1.28 13.41
N ASP A 222 7.68 -2.49 12.86
CA ASP A 222 8.63 -3.58 13.00
C ASP A 222 10.01 -3.23 12.39
N ALA A 223 10.03 -2.65 11.20
CA ALA A 223 11.27 -2.19 10.58
C ALA A 223 12.00 -1.14 11.44
N VAL A 224 11.26 -0.14 11.96
CA VAL A 224 11.81 0.90 12.83
C VAL A 224 12.34 0.32 14.15
N ALA A 225 11.60 -0.63 14.76
CA ALA A 225 12.04 -1.32 15.97
C ALA A 225 13.36 -2.11 15.76
N HIS A 226 13.70 -2.45 14.52
CA HIS A 226 14.96 -3.11 14.14
C HIS A 226 15.98 -2.16 13.48
N GLY A 227 15.78 -0.83 13.61
CA GLY A 227 16.78 0.17 13.23
C GLY A 227 16.60 0.81 11.85
N ALA A 228 15.54 0.49 11.09
CA ALA A 228 15.28 1.19 9.84
C ALA A 228 14.92 2.67 10.06
N GLN A 229 15.38 3.53 9.17
CA GLN A 229 14.98 4.93 9.10
C GLN A 229 13.96 5.13 7.98
N ILE A 230 12.91 5.90 8.25
CA ILE A 230 11.83 6.19 7.29
C ILE A 230 11.79 7.69 7.04
N PHE A 231 11.75 8.09 5.76
CA PHE A 231 11.61 9.47 5.34
C PHE A 231 10.37 9.61 4.45
N THR A 232 9.46 10.50 4.84
CA THR A 232 8.22 10.82 4.12
C THR A 232 8.35 12.16 3.38
N GLY A 233 7.47 12.42 2.40
CA GLY A 233 7.58 13.59 1.55
C GLY A 233 8.80 13.53 0.61
N VAL A 234 9.23 12.33 0.21
CA VAL A 234 10.43 12.10 -0.60
C VAL A 234 10.05 11.37 -1.89
N ALA A 235 9.98 12.10 -2.99
CA ALA A 235 9.70 11.53 -4.31
C ALA A 235 10.99 11.07 -4.98
N VAL A 236 11.16 9.77 -5.14
CA VAL A 236 12.27 9.20 -5.92
C VAL A 236 11.99 9.39 -7.40
N HIS A 237 12.93 9.98 -8.10
CA HIS A 237 12.87 10.25 -9.53
C HIS A 237 13.47 9.11 -10.36
N SER A 238 14.71 8.72 -10.04
CA SER A 238 15.44 7.70 -10.79
C SER A 238 16.46 6.95 -9.90
N VAL A 239 16.89 5.79 -10.36
CA VAL A 239 17.94 4.99 -9.77
C VAL A 239 18.98 4.67 -10.83
N LEU A 240 20.25 4.91 -10.55
CA LEU A 240 21.35 4.73 -11.50
C LEU A 240 22.46 3.92 -10.86
N ARG A 241 23.09 3.08 -11.64
CA ARG A 241 24.29 2.34 -11.20
C ARG A 241 25.52 3.26 -11.36
N ASP A 242 26.25 3.43 -10.28
CA ASP A 242 27.60 4.04 -10.29
C ASP A 242 28.61 2.91 -10.38
N GLU A 243 29.08 2.63 -11.58
CA GLU A 243 29.98 1.53 -11.86
C GLU A 243 31.37 1.72 -11.20
N ALA A 244 31.80 2.98 -11.05
CA ALA A 244 33.09 3.27 -10.42
C ALA A 244 33.09 2.96 -8.92
N GLN A 245 31.97 3.23 -8.26
CA GLN A 245 31.80 2.97 -6.82
C GLN A 245 31.12 1.64 -6.52
N GLN A 246 30.63 0.92 -7.55
CA GLN A 246 29.83 -0.29 -7.42
C GLN A 246 28.59 -0.10 -6.52
N LYS A 247 27.98 1.10 -6.56
CA LYS A 247 26.83 1.48 -5.74
C LYS A 247 25.68 1.94 -6.60
N TRP A 248 24.48 1.97 -6.01
CA TRP A 248 23.32 2.59 -6.58
C TRP A 248 23.21 4.03 -6.10
N ARG A 249 22.87 4.95 -7.00
CA ARG A 249 22.54 6.34 -6.71
C ARG A 249 21.04 6.51 -6.88
N VAL A 250 20.35 6.85 -5.82
CA VAL A 250 18.90 7.16 -5.80
C VAL A 250 18.75 8.67 -5.85
N ARG A 251 18.14 9.19 -6.90
CA ARG A 251 17.87 10.62 -7.10
C ARG A 251 16.44 10.89 -6.65
N TYR A 252 16.24 11.94 -5.86
CA TYR A 252 14.97 12.28 -5.26
C TYR A 252 14.76 13.78 -5.09
N GLN A 253 13.50 14.17 -4.86
CA GLN A 253 13.13 15.53 -4.45
C GLN A 253 12.21 15.47 -3.23
N PRO A 254 12.37 16.36 -2.23
CA PRO A 254 11.37 16.60 -1.21
C PRO A 254 10.10 17.18 -1.84
N VAL A 255 8.93 16.65 -1.44
CA VAL A 255 7.61 17.03 -1.94
C VAL A 255 6.91 17.95 -0.94
N GLY A 256 6.11 18.90 -1.45
CA GLY A 256 5.30 19.77 -0.60
C GLY A 256 6.04 20.95 0.02
N LEU A 257 7.32 21.13 -0.31
CA LEU A 257 8.14 22.25 0.12
C LEU A 257 8.25 23.37 -0.95
N GLY A 258 7.51 23.25 -2.06
CA GLY A 258 7.56 24.19 -3.17
C GLY A 258 8.84 24.11 -4.03
N ARG A 259 9.74 23.17 -3.77
CA ARG A 259 10.99 23.01 -4.50
C ARG A 259 10.77 22.71 -5.98
N GLU A 260 9.73 21.94 -6.27
CA GLU A 260 9.27 21.61 -7.62
C GLU A 260 8.84 22.85 -8.42
N LEU A 261 8.33 23.88 -7.76
CA LEU A 261 7.88 25.14 -8.39
C LEU A 261 9.07 26.03 -8.82
N TYR A 262 10.21 25.87 -8.18
CA TYR A 262 11.40 26.70 -8.41
C TYR A 262 12.51 25.95 -9.16
N GLY A 263 12.23 24.77 -9.69
CA GLY A 263 13.22 23.97 -10.42
C GLY A 263 14.46 23.64 -9.57
N ALA A 264 14.28 23.44 -8.27
CA ALA A 264 15.39 23.11 -7.36
C ALA A 264 16.08 21.81 -7.80
N PRO A 265 17.42 21.71 -7.72
CA PRO A 265 18.14 20.53 -8.15
C PRO A 265 17.73 19.30 -7.33
N GLU A 266 17.73 18.15 -7.99
CA GLU A 266 17.53 16.87 -7.31
C GLU A 266 18.63 16.61 -6.30
N MET A 267 18.23 15.97 -5.22
CA MET A 267 19.15 15.42 -4.21
C MET A 267 19.47 13.96 -4.53
N SER A 268 20.49 13.41 -3.91
CA SER A 268 20.81 11.99 -4.08
C SER A 268 21.35 11.37 -2.80
N VAL A 269 21.08 10.07 -2.65
CA VAL A 269 21.59 9.19 -1.63
C VAL A 269 22.10 7.90 -2.30
N THR A 270 23.11 7.25 -1.73
CA THR A 270 23.68 6.02 -2.30
C THR A 270 23.29 4.79 -1.49
N ALA A 271 23.26 3.62 -2.18
CA ALA A 271 23.01 2.34 -1.53
C ALA A 271 23.80 1.21 -2.20
N ASP A 272 24.02 0.12 -1.44
CA ASP A 272 24.52 -1.14 -2.01
C ASP A 272 23.40 -1.91 -2.70
N ILE A 273 22.18 -1.85 -2.14
CA ILE A 273 20.98 -2.49 -2.66
C ILE A 273 19.84 -1.46 -2.73
N VAL A 274 19.11 -1.45 -3.85
CA VAL A 274 17.84 -0.69 -3.99
C VAL A 274 16.70 -1.65 -4.25
N ILE A 275 15.64 -1.52 -3.45
CA ILE A 275 14.41 -2.30 -3.59
C ILE A 275 13.28 -1.35 -4.02
N LEU A 276 12.73 -1.57 -5.21
CA LEU A 276 11.60 -0.79 -5.72
C LEU A 276 10.29 -1.40 -5.24
N GLY A 277 9.65 -0.74 -4.28
CA GLY A 277 8.35 -1.08 -3.69
C GLY A 277 7.29 0.00 -3.89
N ALA A 278 7.46 0.88 -4.89
CA ALA A 278 6.59 2.03 -5.16
C ALA A 278 5.31 1.68 -5.97
N GLY A 279 4.86 0.42 -5.88
CA GLY A 279 3.72 -0.08 -6.64
C GLY A 279 4.02 -0.21 -8.15
N THR A 280 3.04 -0.73 -8.88
CA THR A 280 3.19 -1.00 -10.33
C THR A 280 3.52 0.27 -11.10
N LEU A 281 2.76 1.35 -10.91
CA LEU A 281 2.97 2.60 -11.64
C LEU A 281 4.25 3.32 -11.20
N GLY A 282 4.45 3.48 -9.88
CA GLY A 282 5.60 4.21 -9.34
C GLY A 282 6.93 3.54 -9.68
N SER A 283 7.05 2.23 -9.46
CA SER A 283 8.28 1.48 -9.76
C SER A 283 8.59 1.50 -11.26
N THR A 284 7.58 1.31 -12.11
CA THR A 284 7.73 1.36 -13.56
C THR A 284 8.17 2.76 -14.03
N SER A 285 7.54 3.82 -13.52
CA SER A 285 7.89 5.19 -13.86
C SER A 285 9.32 5.57 -13.46
N ILE A 286 9.75 5.13 -12.26
CA ILE A 286 11.13 5.31 -11.80
C ILE A 286 12.10 4.62 -12.76
N LEU A 287 11.84 3.37 -13.15
CA LEU A 287 12.71 2.62 -14.07
C LEU A 287 12.71 3.21 -15.49
N LEU A 288 11.57 3.73 -15.99
CA LEU A 288 11.51 4.42 -17.29
C LEU A 288 12.40 5.65 -17.30
N ARG A 289 12.31 6.51 -16.27
CA ARG A 289 13.21 7.67 -16.12
C ARG A 289 14.68 7.28 -15.93
N SER A 290 14.92 6.18 -15.22
CA SER A 290 16.26 5.62 -15.05
C SER A 290 16.85 5.14 -16.38
N ARG A 291 16.04 4.53 -17.25
CA ARG A 291 16.42 4.13 -18.61
C ARG A 291 16.81 5.33 -19.46
N GLU A 292 16.04 6.42 -19.42
CA GLU A 292 16.36 7.68 -20.11
C GLU A 292 17.68 8.28 -19.61
N ALA A 293 17.99 8.05 -18.33
CA ALA A 293 19.25 8.48 -17.72
C ALA A 293 20.41 7.47 -17.89
N GLY A 294 20.22 6.39 -18.68
CA GLY A 294 21.27 5.44 -19.07
C GLY A 294 21.26 4.08 -18.36
N LEU A 295 20.27 3.78 -17.50
CA LEU A 295 20.15 2.43 -16.90
C LEU A 295 19.68 1.42 -17.98
N ALA A 296 20.45 0.36 -18.15
CA ALA A 296 20.06 -0.73 -19.04
C ALA A 296 18.91 -1.54 -18.44
N VAL A 297 17.76 -1.53 -19.13
CA VAL A 297 16.57 -2.33 -18.79
C VAL A 297 15.98 -2.95 -20.05
N SER A 298 15.19 -4.01 -19.92
CA SER A 298 14.57 -4.68 -21.05
C SER A 298 13.51 -3.82 -21.74
N GLY A 299 13.24 -4.11 -23.04
CA GLY A 299 12.18 -3.46 -23.81
C GLY A 299 10.76 -3.78 -23.32
N GLU A 300 10.61 -4.77 -22.43
CA GLU A 300 9.33 -5.16 -21.84
C GLU A 300 8.89 -4.25 -20.69
N LEU A 301 9.79 -3.37 -20.22
CA LEU A 301 9.45 -2.43 -19.14
C LEU A 301 8.28 -1.52 -19.56
N GLY A 302 7.23 -1.52 -18.72
CA GLY A 302 6.01 -0.74 -18.94
C GLY A 302 4.99 -1.39 -19.87
N ARG A 303 5.24 -2.62 -20.34
CA ARG A 303 4.29 -3.41 -21.12
C ARG A 303 3.48 -4.35 -20.21
N HIS A 304 2.39 -4.89 -20.77
CA HIS A 304 1.56 -5.90 -20.10
C HIS A 304 0.94 -5.46 -18.78
N PHE A 305 0.50 -4.20 -18.69
CA PHE A 305 -0.27 -3.72 -17.55
C PHE A 305 -1.57 -4.52 -17.41
N THR A 306 -1.87 -4.95 -16.19
CA THR A 306 -3.14 -5.58 -15.83
C THR A 306 -3.75 -4.83 -14.65
N ALA A 307 -5.08 -4.67 -14.65
CA ALA A 307 -5.81 -4.24 -13.47
C ALA A 307 -5.89 -5.38 -12.44
N ASN A 308 -6.37 -5.07 -11.24
CA ASN A 308 -6.54 -6.03 -10.14
C ASN A 308 -7.69 -7.03 -10.35
N GLY A 309 -8.55 -6.82 -11.36
CA GLY A 309 -9.62 -7.75 -11.73
C GLY A 309 -10.86 -7.69 -10.84
N ASP A 310 -10.93 -6.78 -9.88
CA ASP A 310 -12.12 -6.58 -9.06
C ASP A 310 -13.29 -6.07 -9.91
N VAL A 311 -14.48 -6.59 -9.64
CA VAL A 311 -15.72 -6.14 -10.27
C VAL A 311 -16.62 -5.50 -9.21
N LEU A 312 -17.00 -4.24 -9.43
CA LEU A 312 -17.95 -3.53 -8.60
C LEU A 312 -19.33 -3.57 -9.26
N ALA A 313 -20.32 -4.04 -8.53
CA ALA A 313 -21.70 -4.03 -8.94
C ALA A 313 -22.55 -3.23 -7.95
N PHE A 314 -23.55 -2.51 -8.46
CA PHE A 314 -24.40 -1.67 -7.64
C PHE A 314 -25.87 -2.04 -7.89
N ALA A 315 -26.65 -2.20 -6.80
CA ALA A 315 -28.08 -2.29 -6.82
C ALA A 315 -28.69 -0.96 -6.34
N PHE A 316 -29.58 -0.39 -7.13
CA PHE A 316 -30.24 0.87 -6.81
C PHE A 316 -31.69 0.63 -6.42
N ASN A 317 -32.24 1.51 -5.58
CA ASN A 317 -33.66 1.49 -5.16
C ASN A 317 -34.08 0.14 -4.58
N THR A 318 -33.25 -0.43 -3.70
CA THR A 318 -33.58 -1.66 -2.99
C THR A 318 -34.61 -1.38 -1.89
N ASP A 319 -35.44 -2.38 -1.54
CA ASP A 319 -36.45 -2.29 -0.45
C ASP A 319 -35.79 -2.40 0.95
N HIS A 320 -34.46 -2.53 1.00
CA HIS A 320 -33.69 -2.67 2.23
C HIS A 320 -32.90 -1.40 2.53
N ASP A 321 -32.96 -0.94 3.77
CA ASP A 321 -32.04 0.07 4.27
C ASP A 321 -30.66 -0.58 4.44
N ILE A 322 -29.73 -0.18 3.60
CA ILE A 322 -28.35 -0.73 3.56
C ILE A 322 -27.33 0.23 4.17
N ASN A 323 -27.78 1.31 4.81
CA ASN A 323 -26.88 2.32 5.36
C ASN A 323 -25.81 2.76 4.32
N GLY A 324 -26.27 3.34 3.22
CA GLY A 324 -25.42 3.72 2.09
C GLY A 324 -24.45 4.87 2.36
N VAL A 325 -24.50 5.46 3.55
CA VAL A 325 -23.55 6.48 4.03
C VAL A 325 -22.43 5.76 4.78
N GLY A 326 -21.32 5.71 4.20
CA GLY A 326 -20.16 4.99 4.66
C GLY A 326 -19.48 4.33 3.46
N TRP A 327 -18.20 4.36 3.45
CA TRP A 327 -17.40 3.87 2.32
C TRP A 327 -17.30 2.34 2.29
N GLY A 328 -17.79 1.65 3.30
CA GLY A 328 -17.72 0.20 3.45
C GLY A 328 -19.03 -0.55 3.47
#